data_92a10784f0bbc09c62df8bfec9d0dab1
#
_entry.id   92a10784f0bbc09c62df8bfec9d0dab1
#
_cell.length_a   1.000
_cell.length_b   1.000
_cell.length_c   1.000
_cell.angle_alpha   90.00
_cell.angle_beta   90.00
_cell.angle_gamma   90.00
#
_symmetry.space_group_name_H-M   'P 1'
#
loop_
_entity.id
_entity.type
_entity.pdbx_description
1 polymer ?
#
loop_
_entity_poly.entity_id
_entity_poly.type
_entity_poly.pdbx_seq_one_letter_code
_entity_poly.pdbx_strand_id
1 'polypeptide(L)'
;MNEKTLCVNLEFLMKFIDESLGIDRTTNNLNGFDFIAPLIETSAYNSYLENISNKTDTIHSRIKDSLISMMEHAYLNYIKGISNKFKLNEKEVVLAFDYTDEEFYGDVQGXXXXFDIHGWTGKEGVTGKFKFITCSIVSDEIPEKIPLISVPIKIGHYKSQTIIYCLSLIKKYIGEIKLILFDRGFYDKDLMY
;
A
#
# COMPACT_ATOMS: atom_id res chain seq x y z
N MET A 1 15.39 20.19 -7.99
CA MET A 1 14.06 20.11 -8.64
C MET A 1 13.37 21.45 -8.42
N ASN A 2 12.78 22.04 -9.48
CA ASN A 2 12.11 23.34 -9.39
C ASN A 2 10.78 23.17 -8.61
N GLU A 3 10.47 24.15 -7.77
CA GLU A 3 9.24 24.21 -6.97
C GLU A 3 7.96 24.00 -7.81
N LYS A 4 7.91 24.61 -8.98
CA LYS A 4 6.81 24.47 -9.92
C LYS A 4 6.65 23.02 -10.45
N THR A 5 7.76 22.35 -10.69
CA THR A 5 7.77 20.93 -11.10
C THR A 5 7.26 20.03 -9.97
N LEU A 6 7.65 20.34 -8.75
CA LEU A 6 7.20 19.60 -7.57
C LEU A 6 5.68 19.70 -7.39
N CYS A 7 5.13 20.92 -7.50
CA CYS A 7 3.69 21.15 -7.38
C CYS A 7 2.89 20.37 -8.44
N VAL A 8 3.32 20.41 -9.69
CA VAL A 8 2.66 19.70 -10.78
C VAL A 8 2.65 18.18 -10.54
N ASN A 9 3.78 17.65 -10.05
CA ASN A 9 3.88 16.22 -9.77
C ASN A 9 2.99 15.82 -8.59
N LEU A 10 2.89 16.67 -7.58
CA LEU A 10 2.04 16.42 -6.41
C LEU A 10 0.55 16.44 -6.81
N GLU A 11 0.12 17.41 -7.59
CA GLU A 11 -1.26 17.49 -8.10
C GLU A 11 -1.61 16.24 -8.92
N PHE A 12 -0.70 15.81 -9.79
CA PHE A 12 -0.88 14.59 -10.58
C PHE A 12 -1.01 13.37 -9.68
N LEU A 13 -0.13 13.23 -8.68
CA LEU A 13 -0.17 12.12 -7.74
C LEU A 13 -1.49 12.10 -6.95
N MET A 14 -1.92 13.25 -6.46
CA MET A 14 -3.16 13.37 -5.69
C MET A 14 -4.38 13.03 -6.54
N LYS A 15 -4.43 13.52 -7.77
CA LYS A 15 -5.49 13.18 -8.72
C LYS A 15 -5.51 11.69 -9.01
N PHE A 16 -4.34 11.08 -9.22
CA PHE A 16 -4.19 9.66 -9.49
C PHE A 16 -4.69 8.82 -8.29
N ILE A 17 -4.32 9.21 -7.08
CA ILE A 17 -4.78 8.51 -5.86
C ILE A 17 -6.29 8.64 -5.70
N ASP A 18 -6.84 9.84 -5.88
CA ASP A 18 -8.29 10.10 -5.79
C ASP A 18 -9.07 9.21 -6.79
N GLU A 19 -8.62 9.18 -8.04
CA GLU A 19 -9.25 8.36 -9.08
C GLU A 19 -9.11 6.86 -8.79
N SER A 20 -7.96 6.45 -8.25
CA SER A 20 -7.69 5.04 -7.92
C SER A 20 -8.53 4.55 -6.74
N LEU A 21 -8.67 5.39 -5.71
CA LEU A 21 -9.48 5.04 -4.54
C LEU A 21 -10.98 5.12 -4.81
N GLY A 22 -11.40 5.86 -5.85
CA GLY A 22 -12.80 6.03 -6.17
C GLY A 22 -13.58 6.71 -5.04
N ILE A 23 -12.99 7.71 -4.40
CA ILE A 23 -13.61 8.41 -3.27
C ILE A 23 -14.87 9.11 -3.74
N ASP A 24 -15.99 8.76 -3.14
CA ASP A 24 -17.29 9.36 -3.49
C ASP A 24 -17.30 10.83 -3.08
N ARG A 25 -17.41 11.68 -4.08
CA ARG A 25 -17.39 13.15 -3.93
C ARG A 25 -18.75 13.71 -3.51
N THR A 26 -19.78 12.87 -3.47
CA THR A 26 -21.15 13.34 -3.26
C THR A 26 -21.52 13.55 -1.79
N THR A 27 -20.70 13.06 -0.87
CA THR A 27 -21.03 13.12 0.56
C THR A 27 -19.99 13.95 1.34
N ASN A 28 -20.52 14.91 2.13
CA ASN A 28 -19.81 15.64 3.19
C ASN A 28 -18.75 16.68 2.76
N ASN A 29 -18.89 17.30 1.59
CA ASN A 29 -18.04 18.43 1.17
C ASN A 29 -16.52 18.15 1.23
N LEU A 30 -16.11 16.88 1.19
CA LEU A 30 -14.71 16.48 1.07
C LEU A 30 -14.48 16.01 -0.37
N ASN A 31 -13.72 16.77 -1.13
CA ASN A 31 -13.20 16.27 -2.41
C ASN A 31 -11.96 15.40 -2.13
N GLY A 32 -11.50 14.69 -3.15
CA GLY A 32 -10.33 13.81 -3.01
C GLY A 32 -9.09 14.54 -2.52
N PHE A 33 -8.92 15.80 -2.92
CA PHE A 33 -7.80 16.63 -2.47
C PHE A 33 -7.90 16.90 -0.96
N ASP A 34 -9.07 17.29 -0.46
CA ASP A 34 -9.31 17.56 0.97
C ASP A 34 -9.07 16.31 1.83
N PHE A 35 -9.20 15.13 1.25
CA PHE A 35 -8.99 13.85 1.95
C PHE A 35 -7.50 13.43 1.91
N ILE A 36 -6.88 13.49 0.74
CA ILE A 36 -5.54 12.91 0.51
C ILE A 36 -4.43 13.85 0.94
N ALA A 37 -4.57 15.16 0.73
CA ALA A 37 -3.51 16.12 1.07
C ALA A 37 -3.14 16.09 2.56
N PRO A 38 -4.10 16.11 3.50
CA PRO A 38 -3.74 16.01 4.92
C PRO A 38 -3.04 14.70 5.28
N LEU A 39 -3.40 13.58 4.64
CA LEU A 39 -2.75 12.29 4.90
C LEU A 39 -1.29 12.30 4.41
N ILE A 40 -1.04 12.87 3.23
CA ILE A 40 0.32 13.03 2.70
C ILE A 40 1.14 13.96 3.61
N GLU A 41 0.57 15.09 4.00
CA GLU A 41 1.24 16.06 4.90
C GLU A 41 1.56 15.43 6.25
N THR A 42 0.60 14.73 6.84
CA THR A 42 0.79 14.03 8.12
C THR A 42 1.97 13.06 8.03
N SER A 43 2.03 12.28 6.97
CA SER A 43 3.12 11.35 6.72
C SER A 43 4.45 12.07 6.49
N ALA A 44 4.45 13.13 5.68
CA ALA A 44 5.67 13.88 5.33
C ALA A 44 6.30 14.58 6.54
N TYR A 45 5.46 15.09 7.44
CA TYR A 45 5.94 15.81 8.63
C TYR A 45 6.06 14.93 9.86
N ASN A 46 5.74 13.63 9.74
CA ASN A 46 5.69 12.69 10.87
C ASN A 46 4.84 13.25 12.01
N SER A 47 3.67 13.75 11.68
CA SER A 47 2.78 14.47 12.60
C SER A 47 1.45 13.71 12.78
N TYR A 48 0.57 14.26 13.58
CA TYR A 48 -0.80 13.75 13.74
C TYR A 48 -1.74 14.50 12.80
N LEU A 49 -2.77 13.82 12.32
CA LEU A 49 -3.75 14.40 11.39
C LEU A 49 -4.47 15.61 12.00
N GLU A 50 -4.68 15.59 13.31
CA GLU A 50 -5.30 16.67 14.09
C GLU A 50 -4.50 17.97 14.02
N ASN A 51 -3.19 17.87 13.81
CA ASN A 51 -2.32 19.05 13.68
C ASN A 51 -2.35 19.65 12.27
N ILE A 52 -2.82 18.89 11.29
CA ILE A 52 -2.78 19.27 9.87
C ILE A 52 -4.16 19.69 9.36
N SER A 53 -5.22 19.03 9.83
CA SER A 53 -6.56 19.22 9.27
C SER A 53 -7.61 19.44 10.35
N ASN A 54 -8.49 20.40 10.12
CA ASN A 54 -9.70 20.61 10.96
C ASN A 54 -10.84 19.65 10.58
N LYS A 55 -10.66 18.81 9.56
CA LYS A 55 -11.64 17.81 9.10
C LYS A 55 -11.28 16.39 9.55
N THR A 56 -10.47 16.26 10.59
CA THR A 56 -9.89 14.98 11.04
C THR A 56 -10.94 13.90 11.28
N ASP A 57 -12.03 14.23 12.00
CA ASP A 57 -13.09 13.26 12.30
C ASP A 57 -13.73 12.71 11.03
N THR A 58 -13.94 13.58 10.04
CA THR A 58 -14.51 13.19 8.75
C THR A 58 -13.54 12.29 7.99
N ILE A 59 -12.25 12.62 8.01
CA ILE A 59 -11.19 11.81 7.37
C ILE A 59 -11.11 10.45 8.04
N HIS A 60 -11.09 10.39 9.38
CA HIS A 60 -11.05 9.13 10.12
C HIS A 60 -12.29 8.26 9.84
N SER A 61 -13.48 8.88 9.81
CA SER A 61 -14.70 8.15 9.47
C SER A 61 -14.60 7.53 8.07
N ARG A 62 -14.12 8.29 7.10
CA ARG A 62 -13.94 7.80 5.72
C ARG A 62 -12.95 6.64 5.64
N ILE A 63 -11.83 6.73 6.38
CA ILE A 63 -10.84 5.63 6.43
C ILE A 63 -11.49 4.37 7.00
N LYS A 64 -12.28 4.49 8.06
CA LYS A 64 -13.00 3.35 8.68
C LYS A 64 -14.00 2.71 7.72
N ASP A 65 -14.66 3.53 6.90
CA ASP A 65 -15.67 3.04 5.97
C ASP A 65 -15.05 2.43 4.70
N SER A 66 -13.73 2.60 4.51
CA SER A 66 -13.03 2.05 3.35
C SER A 66 -12.86 0.55 3.49
N LEU A 67 -13.31 -0.18 2.48
CA LEU A 67 -13.21 -1.64 2.45
C LEU A 67 -11.86 -2.08 1.87
N ILE A 68 -11.38 -3.23 2.31
CA ILE A 68 -10.16 -3.85 1.76
C ILE A 68 -10.28 -4.00 0.24
N SER A 69 -11.47 -4.38 -0.24
CA SER A 69 -11.72 -4.51 -1.68
C SER A 69 -11.52 -3.21 -2.45
N MET A 70 -11.80 -2.05 -1.82
CA MET A 70 -11.54 -0.74 -2.43
C MET A 70 -10.03 -0.48 -2.53
N MET A 71 -9.28 -0.86 -1.52
CA MET A 71 -7.81 -0.75 -1.52
C MET A 71 -7.19 -1.65 -2.59
N GLU A 72 -7.67 -2.90 -2.70
CA GLU A 72 -7.24 -3.82 -3.76
C GLU A 72 -7.51 -3.23 -5.14
N HIS A 73 -8.72 -2.67 -5.34
CA HIS A 73 -9.09 -2.03 -6.61
C HIS A 73 -8.17 -0.84 -6.92
N ALA A 74 -7.85 -0.02 -5.91
CA ALA A 74 -6.92 1.11 -6.05
C ALA A 74 -5.53 0.63 -6.47
N TYR A 75 -5.02 -0.44 -5.84
CA TYR A 75 -3.74 -1.03 -6.23
C TYR A 75 -3.75 -1.54 -7.67
N LEU A 76 -4.83 -2.21 -8.09
CA LEU A 76 -4.95 -2.72 -9.45
C LEU A 76 -4.98 -1.58 -10.48
N ASN A 77 -5.67 -0.50 -10.19
CA ASN A 77 -5.68 0.70 -11.04
C ASN A 77 -4.28 1.34 -11.12
N TYR A 78 -3.60 1.43 -9.98
CA TYR A 78 -2.22 1.92 -9.90
C TYR A 78 -1.28 1.05 -10.75
N ILE A 79 -1.32 -0.27 -10.57
CA ILE A 79 -0.48 -1.23 -11.30
C ILE A 79 -0.73 -1.10 -12.81
N LYS A 80 -2.00 -1.00 -13.21
CA LYS A 80 -2.39 -0.80 -14.61
C LYS A 80 -1.79 0.49 -15.18
N GLY A 81 -1.88 1.60 -14.43
CA GLY A 81 -1.30 2.90 -14.83
C GLY A 81 0.22 2.82 -14.98
N ILE A 82 0.89 2.24 -14.01
CA ILE A 82 2.35 2.04 -14.01
C ILE A 82 2.77 1.12 -15.17
N SER A 83 2.03 0.02 -15.36
CA SER A 83 2.30 -0.92 -16.45
C SER A 83 2.26 -0.23 -17.80
N ASN A 84 1.24 0.58 -18.04
CA ASN A 84 1.10 1.34 -19.29
C ASN A 84 2.24 2.37 -19.46
N LYS A 85 2.56 3.10 -18.38
CA LYS A 85 3.60 4.14 -18.40
C LYS A 85 4.97 3.56 -18.72
N PHE A 86 5.33 2.44 -18.14
CA PHE A 86 6.65 1.82 -18.28
C PHE A 86 6.67 0.65 -19.25
N LYS A 87 5.52 0.30 -19.87
CA LYS A 87 5.35 -0.84 -20.79
C LYS A 87 5.80 -2.15 -20.14
N LEU A 88 5.37 -2.35 -18.88
CA LEU A 88 5.84 -3.49 -18.08
C LEU A 88 5.41 -4.84 -18.68
N ASN A 89 4.30 -4.86 -19.41
CA ASN A 89 3.81 -6.06 -20.08
C ASN A 89 4.71 -6.54 -21.24
N GLU A 90 5.61 -5.65 -21.71
CA GLU A 90 6.53 -5.95 -22.82
C GLU A 90 7.95 -6.24 -22.34
N LYS A 91 8.18 -6.24 -21.02
CA LYS A 91 9.51 -6.33 -20.42
C LYS A 91 9.66 -7.56 -19.54
N GLU A 92 10.90 -8.01 -19.41
CA GLU A 92 11.31 -8.93 -18.35
C GLU A 92 11.43 -8.12 -17.05
N VAL A 93 10.85 -8.60 -15.96
CA VAL A 93 10.87 -7.89 -14.70
C VAL A 93 11.53 -8.74 -13.60
N VAL A 94 12.24 -8.07 -12.73
CA VAL A 94 12.74 -8.64 -11.46
C VAL A 94 11.85 -8.09 -10.35
N LEU A 95 11.23 -8.99 -9.59
CA LEU A 95 10.39 -8.63 -8.46
C LEU A 95 11.15 -8.83 -7.15
N ALA A 96 10.95 -7.94 -6.21
CA ALA A 96 11.45 -8.11 -4.84
C ALA A 96 10.27 -8.10 -3.89
N PHE A 97 10.22 -9.09 -3.01
CA PHE A 97 9.25 -9.18 -1.93
C PHE A 97 9.92 -8.83 -0.61
N ASP A 98 9.27 -8.00 0.16
CA ASP A 98 9.72 -7.61 1.49
C ASP A 98 8.59 -7.81 2.50
N TYR A 99 8.98 -8.05 3.75
CA TYR A 99 8.08 -8.24 4.87
C TYR A 99 8.22 -7.05 5.81
N THR A 100 7.10 -6.42 6.10
CA THR A 100 7.08 -5.22 6.94
C THR A 100 6.12 -5.42 8.11
N ASP A 101 6.56 -5.07 9.31
CA ASP A 101 5.76 -5.00 10.52
C ASP A 101 5.48 -3.53 10.86
N GLU A 102 4.22 -3.22 11.19
CA GLU A 102 3.83 -1.92 11.73
C GLU A 102 3.28 -2.11 13.15
N GLU A 103 3.88 -1.48 14.13
CA GLU A 103 3.48 -1.59 15.53
C GLU A 103 2.11 -0.95 15.78
N PHE A 104 1.29 -1.64 16.56
CA PHE A 104 -0.05 -1.18 16.93
C PHE A 104 -0.11 -0.94 18.43
N TYR A 105 -0.62 0.20 18.82
CA TYR A 105 -0.67 0.68 20.21
C TYR A 105 -2.10 0.81 20.75
N GLY A 106 -3.09 0.48 19.96
CA GLY A 106 -4.50 0.65 20.34
C GLY A 106 -5.10 -0.58 21.00
N ASP A 107 -6.40 -0.49 21.30
CA ASP A 107 -7.16 -1.62 21.82
C ASP A 107 -7.45 -2.61 20.69
N VAL A 108 -6.94 -3.82 20.81
CA VAL A 108 -7.11 -4.90 19.84
C VAL A 108 -8.59 -5.30 19.69
N GLN A 109 -9.38 -5.16 20.74
CA GLN A 109 -10.80 -5.54 20.72
C GLN A 109 -11.64 -4.62 19.81
N GLY A 110 -11.24 -3.39 19.66
CA GLY A 110 -11.91 -2.44 18.80
C GLY A 110 -11.55 -2.51 17.30
N UNK A 111 -10.63 -3.05 17.04
CA UNK A 111 -10.10 -2.98 15.72
C UNK A 111 -10.57 -4.10 14.83
N UNK A 112 -11.52 -4.18 14.74
CA UNK A 112 -11.93 -5.19 13.91
C UNK A 112 -12.00 -4.88 12.48
N UNK A 113 -11.55 -4.73 12.15
CA UNK A 113 -11.80 -4.48 10.89
C UNK A 113 -11.17 -5.01 9.71
N UNK A 114 -10.57 -4.52 9.39
CA UNK A 114 -10.00 -4.65 8.15
C UNK A 114 -8.70 -5.35 8.17
N PHE A 115 -8.04 -5.05 9.09
CA PHE A 115 -6.66 -5.63 9.12
C PHE A 115 -6.50 -6.52 10.35
N ASP A 116 -5.95 -7.69 10.15
CA ASP A 116 -5.64 -8.61 11.25
C ASP A 116 -4.46 -8.07 12.08
N ILE A 117 -4.69 -7.92 13.38
CA ILE A 117 -3.66 -7.49 14.32
C ILE A 117 -3.04 -8.76 14.92
N HIS A 118 -1.78 -8.99 14.57
CA HIS A 118 -1.01 -10.14 15.08
C HIS A 118 -0.50 -9.85 16.48
N GLY A 119 -0.57 -10.84 17.36
CA GLY A 119 -0.07 -10.71 18.74
C GLY A 119 1.41 -10.36 18.77
N TRP A 120 1.79 -9.58 19.75
CA TRP A 120 3.18 -9.19 19.99
C TRP A 120 3.48 -9.13 21.47
N THR A 121 4.66 -9.61 21.82
CA THR A 121 5.17 -9.54 23.19
C THR A 121 6.62 -9.09 23.13
N GLY A 122 6.98 -8.01 23.78
CA GLY A 122 8.37 -7.62 23.85
C GLY A 122 8.70 -6.15 23.84
N LYS A 123 7.72 -5.30 23.54
CA LYS A 123 7.94 -3.84 23.61
C LYS A 123 6.81 -3.21 24.41
N GLU A 124 7.16 -2.42 25.40
CA GLU A 124 6.19 -1.74 26.26
C GLU A 124 5.26 -0.85 25.43
N GLY A 125 3.97 -0.96 25.68
CA GLY A 125 2.94 -0.18 24.99
C GLY A 125 2.45 -0.79 23.69
N VAL A 126 3.23 -1.67 23.04
CA VAL A 126 2.80 -2.33 21.79
C VAL A 126 1.82 -3.45 22.12
N THR A 127 0.60 -3.35 21.59
CA THR A 127 -0.46 -4.35 21.82
C THR A 127 -0.55 -5.38 20.70
N GLY A 128 0.04 -5.07 19.53
CA GLY A 128 0.06 -5.98 18.40
C GLY A 128 0.84 -5.41 17.23
N LYS A 129 0.77 -6.09 16.10
CA LYS A 129 1.41 -5.65 14.86
C LYS A 129 0.52 -5.89 13.66
N PHE A 130 0.50 -4.96 12.74
CA PHE A 130 0.08 -5.22 11.36
C PHE A 130 1.27 -5.81 10.60
N LYS A 131 1.00 -6.80 9.79
CA LYS A 131 2.03 -7.48 8.99
C LYS A 131 1.67 -7.39 7.52
N PHE A 132 2.63 -7.00 6.70
CA PHE A 132 2.40 -6.80 5.25
C PHE A 132 3.47 -7.52 4.44
N ILE A 133 3.06 -8.00 3.27
CA ILE A 133 3.97 -8.38 2.19
C ILE A 133 3.91 -7.26 1.16
N THR A 134 5.06 -6.67 0.86
CA THR A 134 5.19 -5.67 -0.20
C THR A 134 5.92 -6.26 -1.40
N CYS A 135 5.50 -5.88 -2.60
CA CYS A 135 6.14 -6.31 -3.85
C CYS A 135 6.55 -5.08 -4.65
N SER A 136 7.79 -5.07 -5.12
CA SER A 136 8.32 -3.97 -5.94
C SER A 136 9.05 -4.53 -7.15
N ILE A 137 9.08 -3.75 -8.25
CA ILE A 137 9.96 -4.01 -9.39
C ILE A 137 11.33 -3.39 -9.08
N VAL A 138 12.38 -4.20 -9.27
CA VAL A 138 13.77 -3.80 -9.04
C VAL A 138 14.67 -4.12 -10.24
N SER A 139 14.11 -4.21 -11.44
CA SER A 139 14.82 -4.53 -12.68
C SER A 139 15.83 -3.43 -13.03
N ASP A 140 17.02 -3.83 -13.48
CA ASP A 140 18.05 -2.87 -13.94
C ASP A 140 17.62 -2.07 -15.17
N GLU A 141 16.74 -2.65 -15.99
CA GLU A 141 16.22 -1.99 -17.21
C GLU A 141 15.20 -0.89 -16.90
N ILE A 142 14.75 -0.82 -15.65
CA ILE A 142 13.79 0.18 -15.19
C ILE A 142 14.54 1.04 -14.18
N PRO A 143 14.79 2.31 -14.49
CA PRO A 143 15.70 3.14 -13.67
C PRO A 143 15.19 3.45 -12.27
N GLU A 144 13.92 3.19 -12.01
CA GLU A 144 13.29 3.46 -10.72
C GLU A 144 12.82 2.17 -10.09
N LYS A 145 12.97 2.06 -8.79
CA LYS A 145 12.32 0.99 -8.03
C LYS A 145 10.84 1.34 -7.92
N ILE A 146 9.97 0.45 -8.41
CA ILE A 146 8.54 0.73 -8.49
C ILE A 146 7.80 -0.17 -7.49
N PRO A 147 7.26 0.38 -6.40
CA PRO A 147 6.38 -0.40 -5.55
C PRO A 147 5.10 -0.72 -6.32
N LEU A 148 4.66 -1.97 -6.26
CA LEU A 148 3.47 -2.44 -6.97
C LEU A 148 2.29 -2.59 -6.02
N ILE A 149 2.48 -3.33 -4.92
CA ILE A 149 1.37 -3.68 -4.04
C ILE A 149 1.89 -3.96 -2.63
N SER A 150 1.06 -3.65 -1.65
CA SER A 150 1.27 -4.05 -0.25
C SER A 150 -0.01 -4.74 0.23
N VAL A 151 0.11 -5.97 0.72
CA VAL A 151 -1.04 -6.78 1.13
C VAL A 151 -0.87 -7.20 2.58
N PRO A 152 -1.90 -7.01 3.42
CA PRO A 152 -1.83 -7.48 4.80
C PRO A 152 -1.84 -9.01 4.85
N ILE A 153 -1.05 -9.55 5.77
CA ILE A 153 -1.04 -11.00 6.06
C ILE A 153 -2.18 -11.28 7.05
N LYS A 154 -3.10 -12.12 6.65
CA LYS A 154 -4.23 -12.52 7.50
C LYS A 154 -3.75 -13.48 8.59
N ILE A 155 -4.38 -13.41 9.76
CA ILE A 155 -4.11 -14.36 10.85
C ILE A 155 -4.41 -15.78 10.34
N GLY A 156 -3.47 -16.69 10.58
CA GLY A 156 -3.57 -18.07 10.13
C GLY A 156 -3.07 -18.33 8.72
N HIS A 157 -2.70 -17.29 7.96
CA HIS A 157 -2.13 -17.44 6.63
C HIS A 157 -0.60 -17.46 6.70
N TYR A 158 0.00 -18.29 5.86
CA TYR A 158 1.46 -18.30 5.65
C TYR A 158 1.86 -17.17 4.70
N LYS A 159 3.10 -16.71 4.82
CA LYS A 159 3.68 -15.71 3.91
C LYS A 159 3.57 -16.16 2.44
N SER A 160 3.80 -17.45 2.18
CA SER A 160 3.70 -18.05 0.85
C SER A 160 2.34 -17.82 0.19
N GLN A 161 1.26 -18.01 0.95
CA GLN A 161 -0.11 -17.80 0.45
C GLN A 161 -0.33 -16.34 0.04
N THR A 162 0.17 -15.40 0.85
CA THR A 162 0.05 -13.96 0.55
C THR A 162 0.89 -13.59 -0.69
N ILE A 163 2.09 -14.17 -0.84
CA ILE A 163 2.94 -13.95 -2.02
C ILE A 163 2.23 -14.46 -3.30
N ILE A 164 1.69 -15.68 -3.24
CA ILE A 164 0.95 -16.26 -4.37
C ILE A 164 -0.23 -15.37 -4.74
N TYR A 165 -0.93 -14.86 -3.72
CA TYR A 165 -2.04 -13.92 -3.94
C TYR A 165 -1.55 -12.63 -4.62
N CYS A 166 -0.47 -12.01 -4.13
CA CYS A 166 0.14 -10.83 -4.76
C CYS A 166 0.48 -11.11 -6.23
N LEU A 167 1.15 -12.23 -6.50
CA LEU A 167 1.54 -12.63 -7.87
C LEU A 167 0.30 -12.77 -8.76
N SER A 168 -0.78 -13.36 -8.25
CA SER A 168 -2.02 -13.54 -9.03
C SER A 168 -2.65 -12.20 -9.42
N LEU A 169 -2.49 -11.17 -8.59
CA LEU A 169 -3.01 -9.83 -8.87
C LEU A 169 -2.17 -9.09 -9.90
N ILE A 170 -0.83 -9.17 -9.79
CA ILE A 170 0.07 -8.36 -10.62
C ILE A 170 0.41 -9.00 -11.97
N LYS A 171 0.38 -10.33 -12.07
CA LYS A 171 0.82 -11.11 -13.23
C LYS A 171 0.19 -10.65 -14.55
N LYS A 172 -1.05 -10.21 -14.53
CA LYS A 172 -1.78 -9.78 -15.73
C LYS A 172 -1.34 -8.39 -16.26
N TYR A 173 -0.53 -7.68 -15.48
CA TYR A 173 -0.10 -6.32 -15.83
C TYR A 173 1.40 -6.22 -16.13
N ILE A 174 2.14 -7.30 -15.91
CA ILE A 174 3.58 -7.35 -16.14
C ILE A 174 3.89 -8.46 -17.14
N GLY A 175 5.04 -8.36 -17.81
CA GLY A 175 5.50 -9.36 -18.75
C GLY A 175 6.13 -10.56 -18.05
N GLU A 176 7.19 -11.05 -18.60
CA GLU A 176 7.89 -12.21 -18.04
C GLU A 176 8.56 -11.86 -16.72
N ILE A 177 8.35 -12.68 -15.71
CA ILE A 177 9.07 -12.56 -14.42
C ILE A 177 10.39 -13.34 -14.56
N LYS A 178 11.46 -12.61 -14.68
CA LYS A 178 12.81 -13.18 -14.84
C LYS A 178 13.35 -13.73 -13.52
N LEU A 179 13.04 -13.07 -12.42
CA LEU A 179 13.60 -13.42 -11.11
C LEU A 179 12.69 -12.85 -10.01
N ILE A 180 12.54 -13.61 -8.93
CA ILE A 180 11.89 -13.15 -7.72
C ILE A 180 12.92 -13.17 -6.58
N LEU A 181 13.10 -12.03 -5.94
CA LEU A 181 14.02 -11.86 -4.81
C LEU A 181 13.23 -11.87 -3.50
N PHE A 182 13.74 -12.61 -2.55
CA PHE A 182 13.18 -12.67 -1.20
C PHE A 182 14.27 -12.36 -0.18
N ASP A 183 13.91 -11.63 0.87
CA ASP A 183 14.77 -11.50 2.04
C ASP A 183 14.80 -12.85 2.80
N ARG A 184 15.82 -13.01 3.65
CA ARG A 184 16.05 -14.22 4.48
C ARG A 184 14.83 -14.57 5.36
N GLY A 185 14.01 -13.59 5.70
CA GLY A 185 12.78 -13.78 6.47
C GLY A 185 11.69 -14.59 5.77
N PHE A 186 11.88 -14.90 4.46
CA PHE A 186 10.95 -15.70 3.67
C PHE A 186 11.35 -17.15 3.49
N TYR A 187 12.28 -17.64 4.28
CA TYR A 187 12.70 -19.03 4.18
C TYR A 187 11.53 -19.96 4.56
N ASP A 188 10.82 -20.42 3.56
CA ASP A 188 9.61 -21.22 3.68
C ASP A 188 9.64 -22.32 2.61
N LYS A 189 9.43 -23.56 3.01
CA LYS A 189 9.47 -24.71 2.10
C LYS A 189 8.47 -24.56 0.97
N ASP A 190 7.28 -24.03 1.26
CA ASP A 190 6.20 -23.88 0.28
C ASP A 190 6.50 -22.85 -0.83
N LEU A 191 7.52 -21.99 -0.61
CA LEU A 191 7.98 -21.04 -1.63
C LEU A 191 9.12 -21.58 -2.49
N MET A 192 9.77 -22.68 -2.05
CA MET A 192 10.97 -23.21 -2.69
C MET A 192 10.65 -24.35 -3.68
N TYR A 193 9.41 -24.86 -3.67
CA TYR A 193 8.93 -25.96 -4.50
C TYR A 193 7.64 -25.64 -5.22
#